data_ce8094f427a19b96286019d3856278f5
#
_entry.id   ce8094f427a19b96286019d3856278f5
#
_cell.length_a   1.000
_cell.length_b   1.000
_cell.length_c   1.000
_cell.angle_alpha   90.00
_cell.angle_beta   90.00
_cell.angle_gamma   90.00
#
_symmetry.space_group_name_H-M   'P 1'
#
loop_
_entity.id
_entity.type
_entity.pdbx_description
1 polymer ?
#
loop_
_entity_poly.entity_id
_entity_poly.type
_entity_poly.pdbx_seq_one_letter_code
_entity_poly.pdbx_strand_id
1 'polypeptide(L)'
;MDHSTTRRLALATLVFTVAAASSCRAAYAANGAYAVDAADISDLGSCKVESWLATATNSDFSAVANPSCVVDIVRPVELSVLTNRFRSDGDWSTSVAPKAKINLIPTGIGKFGVSALGSVAFDAQTGQTTALFAEIPATFRLSEVMRINLNAGWLWDRTVDRHYLTYGVGFDWKLTDLFQYTIEMYGQAGPSEIRSVVQPKLQTGIRYRPNEIFSIDVIYGHNITGENADWITVGTTVRFQPTDGKPERSGHL
;
A
#
# COMPACT_ATOMS: atom_id res chain seq x y z
N MET A 1 57.57 20.50 -5.51
CA MET A 1 57.45 19.04 -5.73
C MET A 1 55.99 18.70 -5.46
N ASP A 2 55.36 18.36 -6.52
CA ASP A 2 53.93 18.22 -6.76
C ASP A 2 53.45 16.81 -6.41
N HIS A 3 52.35 16.65 -5.67
CA HIS A 3 51.60 15.41 -5.66
C HIS A 3 50.11 15.71 -5.51
N SER A 4 49.50 15.88 -6.68
CA SER A 4 48.08 15.83 -6.87
C SER A 4 47.56 14.37 -6.68
N THR A 5 46.71 14.17 -5.66
CA THR A 5 45.98 12.93 -5.51
C THR A 5 44.53 13.14 -5.95
N THR A 6 44.28 12.76 -7.19
CA THR A 6 42.95 12.68 -7.78
C THR A 6 42.17 11.53 -7.15
N ARG A 7 41.19 11.85 -6.30
CA ARG A 7 40.17 10.86 -5.84
C ARG A 7 39.17 10.62 -6.99
N ARG A 8 39.27 9.46 -7.59
CA ARG A 8 38.25 8.94 -8.52
C ARG A 8 37.06 8.44 -7.72
N LEU A 9 35.91 9.16 -7.80
CA LEU A 9 34.62 8.62 -7.41
C LEU A 9 34.27 7.48 -8.38
N ALA A 10 34.26 6.26 -7.89
CA ALA A 10 33.67 5.13 -8.59
C ALA A 10 32.16 5.18 -8.40
N LEU A 11 31.44 5.64 -9.43
CA LEU A 11 29.99 5.50 -9.54
C LEU A 11 29.73 4.01 -9.86
N ALA A 12 29.28 3.24 -8.88
CA ALA A 12 28.82 1.88 -9.10
C ALA A 12 27.44 1.93 -9.79
N THR A 13 27.44 1.83 -11.11
CA THR A 13 26.22 1.65 -11.92
C THR A 13 25.78 0.21 -11.78
N LEU A 14 24.76 -0.03 -10.93
CA LEU A 14 24.13 -1.34 -10.80
C LEU A 14 23.20 -1.55 -11.99
N VAL A 15 23.72 -2.18 -13.05
CA VAL A 15 22.92 -2.62 -14.19
C VAL A 15 22.25 -3.93 -13.84
N PHE A 16 20.95 -3.87 -13.52
CA PHE A 16 20.09 -5.06 -13.45
C PHE A 16 19.68 -5.48 -14.86
N THR A 17 20.32 -6.51 -15.39
CA THR A 17 19.83 -7.22 -16.57
C THR A 17 18.70 -8.15 -16.15
N VAL A 18 17.47 -7.76 -16.45
CA VAL A 18 16.30 -8.63 -16.30
C VAL A 18 16.09 -9.38 -17.59
N ALA A 19 16.36 -10.68 -17.56
CA ALA A 19 16.04 -11.59 -18.66
C ALA A 19 14.55 -11.97 -18.65
N ALA A 20 14.00 -12.07 -19.84
CA ALA A 20 12.59 -12.05 -20.19
C ALA A 20 11.78 -13.32 -19.89
N ALA A 21 10.50 -13.09 -19.86
CA ALA A 21 9.35 -13.86 -20.35
C ALA A 21 8.84 -15.01 -19.46
N SER A 22 7.80 -14.68 -18.75
CA SER A 22 6.68 -15.62 -18.51
C SER A 22 5.40 -14.81 -18.52
N SER A 23 4.47 -15.15 -19.37
CA SER A 23 3.14 -14.57 -19.46
C SER A 23 2.35 -14.85 -18.17
N CYS A 24 2.56 -14.01 -17.16
CA CYS A 24 1.80 -14.01 -15.94
C CYS A 24 0.62 -13.07 -16.10
N ARG A 25 -0.58 -13.57 -15.96
CA ARG A 25 -1.78 -12.73 -15.88
C ARG A 25 -1.62 -11.86 -14.65
N ALA A 26 -1.44 -10.56 -14.84
CA ALA A 26 -1.25 -9.62 -13.75
C ALA A 26 -2.47 -9.60 -12.82
N ALA A 27 -2.35 -10.15 -11.63
CA ALA A 27 -3.30 -9.93 -10.56
C ALA A 27 -3.15 -8.47 -10.11
N TYR A 28 -4.22 -7.70 -10.25
CA TYR A 28 -4.31 -6.33 -9.77
C TYR A 28 -4.50 -6.34 -8.25
N ALA A 29 -3.45 -6.59 -7.51
CA ALA A 29 -3.50 -6.60 -6.06
C ALA A 29 -2.99 -5.29 -5.48
N ALA A 30 -3.65 -4.87 -4.42
CA ALA A 30 -3.32 -3.81 -3.46
C ALA A 30 -2.85 -2.44 -3.99
N ASN A 31 -3.28 -1.39 -3.34
CA ASN A 31 -3.13 -0.02 -3.83
C ASN A 31 -1.79 0.65 -3.46
N GLY A 32 -0.85 -0.06 -2.80
CA GLY A 32 0.46 0.49 -2.46
C GLY A 32 0.38 1.71 -1.53
N ALA A 33 0.79 2.88 -2.04
CA ALA A 33 0.76 4.15 -1.30
C ALA A 33 -0.64 4.79 -1.18
N TYR A 34 -1.67 4.21 -1.82
CA TYR A 34 -3.05 4.66 -1.71
C TYR A 34 -3.69 4.19 -0.40
N ALA A 35 -4.63 4.99 0.12
CA ALA A 35 -5.23 4.77 1.43
C ALA A 35 -6.42 3.81 1.41
N VAL A 36 -7.11 3.69 0.26
CA VAL A 36 -8.29 2.82 0.12
C VAL A 36 -7.87 1.48 -0.48
N ASP A 37 -7.92 0.43 0.32
CA ASP A 37 -7.54 -0.91 -0.09
C ASP A 37 -8.59 -1.53 -1.05
N ALA A 38 -8.11 -2.23 -2.07
CA ALA A 38 -8.96 -3.10 -2.88
C ALA A 38 -9.21 -4.44 -2.17
N ALA A 39 -10.28 -5.15 -2.51
CA ALA A 39 -10.53 -6.50 -1.98
C ALA A 39 -9.55 -7.56 -2.51
N ASP A 40 -8.85 -7.27 -3.60
CA ASP A 40 -7.90 -8.21 -4.20
C ASP A 40 -6.66 -8.42 -3.33
N ILE A 41 -6.12 -9.62 -3.34
CA ILE A 41 -4.78 -9.99 -2.89
C ILE A 41 -3.95 -10.43 -4.10
N SER A 42 -2.63 -10.46 -3.96
CA SER A 42 -1.74 -10.98 -5.01
C SER A 42 -1.94 -12.48 -5.24
N ASP A 43 -1.40 -13.02 -6.35
CA ASP A 43 -1.49 -14.44 -6.65
C ASP A 43 -0.73 -15.27 -5.60
N LEU A 44 -1.19 -16.49 -5.38
CA LEU A 44 -0.55 -17.43 -4.46
C LEU A 44 0.93 -17.63 -4.82
N GLY A 45 1.80 -17.56 -3.81
CA GLY A 45 3.25 -17.70 -3.95
C GLY A 45 3.94 -16.45 -4.51
N SER A 46 3.19 -15.37 -4.83
CA SER A 46 3.80 -14.10 -5.24
C SER A 46 4.18 -13.27 -4.01
N CYS A 47 5.25 -12.48 -4.17
CA CYS A 47 5.66 -11.47 -3.21
C CYS A 47 5.74 -10.09 -3.88
N LYS A 48 5.67 -9.03 -3.08
CA LYS A 48 5.92 -7.66 -3.53
C LYS A 48 6.57 -6.86 -2.40
N VAL A 49 7.25 -5.80 -2.78
CA VAL A 49 7.68 -4.75 -1.87
C VAL A 49 7.06 -3.45 -2.35
N GLU A 50 6.24 -2.85 -1.51
CA GLU A 50 5.69 -1.52 -1.71
C GLU A 50 6.46 -0.54 -0.84
N SER A 51 6.89 0.60 -1.39
CA SER A 51 7.60 1.62 -0.64
C SER A 51 7.15 2.99 -1.08
N TRP A 52 7.04 3.94 -0.15
CA TRP A 52 6.68 5.31 -0.50
C TRP A 52 7.26 6.33 0.45
N LEU A 53 7.43 7.53 -0.07
CA LEU A 53 7.80 8.73 0.68
C LEU A 53 6.66 9.73 0.54
N ALA A 54 6.25 10.33 1.64
CA ALA A 54 5.26 11.39 1.66
C ALA A 54 5.82 12.61 2.42
N THR A 55 5.52 13.79 1.92
CA THR A 55 5.84 15.06 2.59
C THR A 55 4.64 15.97 2.52
N ALA A 56 4.38 16.71 3.59
CA ALA A 56 3.26 17.62 3.72
C ALA A 56 3.70 19.07 3.94
N THR A 57 2.80 20.01 3.66
CA THR A 57 3.05 21.47 3.81
C THR A 57 3.26 21.90 5.26
N ASN A 58 2.75 21.13 6.23
CA ASN A 58 3.00 21.30 7.67
C ASN A 58 4.33 20.72 8.14
N SER A 59 5.21 20.31 7.23
CA SER A 59 6.48 19.64 7.48
C SER A 59 6.41 18.20 8.00
N ASP A 60 5.25 17.58 8.01
CA ASP A 60 5.14 16.14 8.26
C ASP A 60 5.82 15.36 7.13
N PHE A 61 6.41 14.24 7.50
CA PHE A 61 7.11 13.35 6.58
C PHE A 61 6.86 11.90 6.94
N SER A 62 6.78 11.04 5.93
CA SER A 62 6.65 9.59 6.12
C SER A 62 7.46 8.85 5.08
N ALA A 63 8.20 7.83 5.52
CA ALA A 63 8.91 6.87 4.67
C ALA A 63 8.47 5.47 5.06
N VAL A 64 7.88 4.76 4.10
CA VAL A 64 7.28 3.45 4.33
C VAL A 64 7.91 2.38 3.45
N ALA A 65 8.11 1.20 4.05
CA ALA A 65 8.39 -0.05 3.35
C ALA A 65 7.41 -1.12 3.83
N ASN A 66 6.80 -1.83 2.88
CA ASN A 66 5.76 -2.84 3.13
C ASN A 66 6.00 -4.09 2.27
N PRO A 67 6.96 -4.95 2.62
CA PRO A 67 7.09 -6.26 2.01
C PRO A 67 5.88 -7.13 2.32
N SER A 68 5.39 -7.86 1.33
CA SER A 68 4.29 -8.81 1.48
C SER A 68 4.47 -10.03 0.59
N CYS A 69 3.93 -11.17 1.04
CA CYS A 69 3.85 -12.42 0.27
C CYS A 69 2.50 -13.08 0.49
N VAL A 70 2.01 -13.79 -0.52
CA VAL A 70 0.80 -14.59 -0.42
C VAL A 70 1.17 -16.05 -0.17
N VAL A 71 0.70 -16.59 0.94
CA VAL A 71 0.90 -17.97 1.37
C VAL A 71 -0.43 -18.72 1.45
N ASP A 72 -0.40 -20.04 1.26
CA ASP A 72 -1.57 -20.89 1.46
C ASP A 72 -1.52 -21.49 2.87
N ILE A 73 -2.45 -21.09 3.72
CA ILE A 73 -2.59 -21.64 5.07
C ILE A 73 -3.79 -22.60 5.11
N VAL A 74 -5.00 -22.11 4.86
CA VAL A 74 -6.25 -22.83 4.63
C VAL A 74 -6.88 -22.34 3.33
N ARG A 75 -6.52 -21.12 2.96
CA ARG A 75 -6.77 -20.39 1.72
C ARG A 75 -5.67 -19.33 1.56
N PRO A 76 -5.53 -18.71 0.38
CA PRO A 76 -4.54 -17.67 0.18
C PRO A 76 -4.70 -16.51 1.18
N VAL A 77 -3.61 -16.19 1.87
CA VAL A 77 -3.50 -15.06 2.82
C VAL A 77 -2.30 -14.22 2.42
N GLU A 78 -2.50 -12.92 2.25
CA GLU A 78 -1.42 -11.97 2.06
C GLU A 78 -0.91 -11.53 3.45
N LEU A 79 0.32 -11.88 3.75
CA LEU A 79 1.02 -11.47 4.97
C LEU A 79 1.99 -10.36 4.62
N SER A 80 2.01 -9.29 5.40
CA SER A 80 2.93 -8.17 5.22
C SER A 80 3.42 -7.60 6.53
N VAL A 81 4.53 -6.84 6.46
CA VAL A 81 5.05 -6.08 7.60
C VAL A 81 5.33 -4.67 7.14
N LEU A 82 4.46 -3.74 7.49
CA LEU A 82 4.64 -2.33 7.21
C LEU A 82 5.59 -1.72 8.23
N THR A 83 6.67 -1.09 7.76
CA THR A 83 7.56 -0.27 8.57
C THR A 83 7.41 1.17 8.13
N ASN A 84 7.09 2.07 9.05
CA ASN A 84 6.92 3.49 8.78
C ASN A 84 7.84 4.31 9.68
N ARG A 85 8.75 5.08 9.08
CA ARG A 85 9.51 6.14 9.73
C ARG A 85 8.84 7.46 9.41
N PHE A 86 8.30 8.14 10.42
CA PHE A 86 7.55 9.37 10.22
C PHE A 86 8.01 10.48 11.16
N ARG A 87 7.78 11.71 10.72
CA ARG A 87 7.95 12.92 11.50
C ARG A 87 6.61 13.65 11.56
N SER A 88 6.16 13.98 12.76
CA SER A 88 4.98 14.79 13.02
C SER A 88 5.30 15.78 14.15
N ASP A 89 4.91 17.04 14.02
CA ASP A 89 5.20 18.12 14.97
C ASP A 89 6.69 18.26 15.32
N GLY A 90 7.56 17.88 14.38
CA GLY A 90 9.03 17.93 14.54
C GLY A 90 9.66 16.65 15.12
N ASP A 91 8.89 15.78 15.73
CA ASP A 91 9.37 14.54 16.36
C ASP A 91 9.40 13.35 15.41
N TRP A 92 10.46 12.56 15.50
CA TRP A 92 10.64 11.36 14.71
C TRP A 92 10.21 10.11 15.46
N SER A 93 9.36 9.30 14.84
CA SER A 93 8.97 7.99 15.35
C SER A 93 9.08 6.91 14.27
N THR A 94 9.19 5.66 14.71
CA THR A 94 9.18 4.50 13.82
C THR A 94 8.16 3.50 14.33
N SER A 95 7.26 3.08 13.45
CA SER A 95 6.31 2.01 13.75
C SER A 95 6.54 0.80 12.86
N VAL A 96 6.23 -0.38 13.38
CA VAL A 96 6.23 -1.65 12.66
C VAL A 96 4.85 -2.28 12.84
N ALA A 97 4.21 -2.64 11.73
CA ALA A 97 2.85 -3.18 11.75
C ALA A 97 2.75 -4.45 10.89
N PRO A 98 2.84 -5.65 11.47
CA PRO A 98 2.41 -6.87 10.82
C PRO A 98 0.93 -6.79 10.47
N LYS A 99 0.60 -7.26 9.25
CA LYS A 99 -0.74 -7.24 8.67
C LYS A 99 -1.03 -8.55 7.98
N ALA A 100 -2.25 -9.02 8.10
CA ALA A 100 -2.78 -10.15 7.35
C ALA A 100 -4.05 -9.73 6.60
N LYS A 101 -4.17 -10.14 5.33
CA LYS A 101 -5.34 -9.90 4.49
C LYS A 101 -5.77 -11.19 3.82
N ILE A 102 -7.05 -11.48 3.89
CA ILE A 102 -7.66 -12.67 3.31
C ILE A 102 -8.79 -12.27 2.36
N ASN A 103 -8.80 -12.82 1.16
CA ASN A 103 -9.90 -12.61 0.23
C ASN A 103 -11.04 -13.58 0.58
N LEU A 104 -12.21 -13.05 0.94
CA LEU A 104 -13.40 -13.81 1.31
C LEU A 104 -14.27 -14.12 0.10
N ILE A 105 -14.45 -13.13 -0.78
CA ILE A 105 -15.20 -13.20 -2.02
C ILE A 105 -14.33 -12.63 -3.13
N PRO A 106 -13.89 -13.44 -4.11
CA PRO A 106 -13.07 -12.96 -5.23
C PRO A 106 -13.79 -11.90 -6.07
N THR A 107 -13.03 -10.90 -6.53
CA THR A 107 -13.55 -9.88 -7.43
C THR A 107 -13.82 -10.45 -8.83
N GLY A 108 -14.82 -9.90 -9.50
CA GLY A 108 -15.14 -10.21 -10.90
C GLY A 108 -15.86 -9.04 -11.54
N ILE A 109 -15.88 -8.97 -12.87
CA ILE A 109 -16.60 -7.93 -13.61
C ILE A 109 -18.08 -8.02 -13.29
N GLY A 110 -18.69 -6.88 -12.89
CA GLY A 110 -20.09 -6.81 -12.47
C GLY A 110 -20.37 -7.46 -11.10
N LYS A 111 -19.33 -7.81 -10.32
CA LYS A 111 -19.46 -8.45 -9.01
C LYS A 111 -18.68 -7.73 -7.93
N PHE A 112 -19.16 -7.84 -6.70
CA PHE A 112 -18.41 -7.43 -5.53
C PHE A 112 -17.40 -8.51 -5.13
N GLY A 113 -16.17 -8.08 -4.89
CA GLY A 113 -15.20 -8.82 -4.09
C GLY A 113 -15.15 -8.26 -2.69
N VAL A 114 -14.82 -9.09 -1.71
CA VAL A 114 -14.73 -8.70 -0.30
C VAL A 114 -13.52 -9.37 0.33
N SER A 115 -12.78 -8.61 1.13
CA SER A 115 -11.67 -9.11 1.94
C SER A 115 -11.85 -8.74 3.41
N ALA A 116 -11.11 -9.41 4.27
CA ALA A 116 -10.90 -9.00 5.66
C ALA A 116 -9.41 -8.76 5.88
N LEU A 117 -9.09 -7.72 6.64
CA LEU A 117 -7.74 -7.29 6.95
C LEU A 117 -7.63 -7.02 8.45
N GLY A 118 -6.50 -7.42 9.05
CA GLY A 118 -6.15 -7.11 10.43
C GLY A 118 -4.69 -6.73 10.55
N SER A 119 -4.39 -5.78 11.44
CA SER A 119 -3.03 -5.30 11.71
C SER A 119 -2.86 -4.89 13.17
N VAL A 120 -1.64 -5.06 13.67
CA VAL A 120 -1.21 -4.57 14.98
C VAL A 120 0.01 -3.69 14.77
N ALA A 121 -0.02 -2.44 15.24
CA ALA A 121 1.11 -1.53 15.17
C ALA A 121 1.87 -1.49 16.49
N PHE A 122 3.20 -1.44 16.37
CA PHE A 122 4.13 -1.34 17.49
C PHE A 122 5.05 -0.14 17.28
N ASP A 123 5.38 0.55 18.36
CA ASP A 123 6.50 1.47 18.39
C ASP A 123 7.81 0.68 18.34
N ALA A 124 8.67 0.97 17.37
CA ALA A 124 9.89 0.19 17.14
C ALA A 124 10.97 0.37 18.22
N GLN A 125 10.91 1.44 19.01
CA GLN A 125 11.90 1.73 20.07
C GLN A 125 11.50 1.05 21.38
N THR A 126 10.22 1.11 21.73
CA THR A 126 9.73 0.60 23.01
C THR A 126 9.14 -0.79 22.91
N GLY A 127 8.80 -1.27 21.71
CA GLY A 127 8.07 -2.51 21.48
C GLY A 127 6.60 -2.48 21.94
N GLN A 128 6.11 -1.31 22.39
CA GLN A 128 4.73 -1.18 22.86
C GLN A 128 3.76 -1.19 21.68
N THR A 129 2.61 -1.85 21.87
CA THR A 129 1.51 -1.79 20.92
C THR A 129 0.91 -0.39 20.92
N THR A 130 0.88 0.26 19.76
CA THR A 130 0.33 1.61 19.59
C THR A 130 -1.06 1.60 18.99
N ALA A 131 -1.39 0.63 18.14
CA ALA A 131 -2.72 0.53 17.54
C ALA A 131 -3.11 -0.91 17.19
N LEU A 132 -4.43 -1.16 17.15
CA LEU A 132 -5.05 -2.32 16.53
C LEU A 132 -5.97 -1.83 15.41
N PHE A 133 -5.92 -2.50 14.27
CA PHE A 133 -6.70 -2.14 13.08
C PHE A 133 -7.36 -3.37 12.48
N ALA A 134 -8.64 -3.24 12.14
CA ALA A 134 -9.40 -4.24 11.40
C ALA A 134 -10.24 -3.55 10.32
N GLU A 135 -10.30 -4.10 9.12
CA GLU A 135 -10.98 -3.49 7.98
C GLU A 135 -11.59 -4.56 7.07
N ILE A 136 -12.67 -4.18 6.42
CA ILE A 136 -13.36 -4.94 5.37
C ILE A 136 -13.26 -4.14 4.06
N PRO A 137 -12.24 -4.40 3.24
CA PRO A 137 -12.19 -3.88 1.88
C PRO A 137 -13.20 -4.59 0.98
N ALA A 138 -13.95 -3.81 0.18
CA ALA A 138 -14.84 -4.31 -0.84
C ALA A 138 -14.51 -3.63 -2.18
N THR A 139 -14.53 -4.39 -3.27
CA THR A 139 -14.26 -3.87 -4.62
C THR A 139 -15.39 -4.28 -5.56
N PHE A 140 -15.95 -3.31 -6.26
CA PHE A 140 -16.88 -3.55 -7.36
C PHE A 140 -16.20 -3.21 -8.69
N ARG A 141 -16.02 -4.21 -9.55
CA ARG A 141 -15.46 -4.01 -10.89
C ARG A 141 -16.58 -3.65 -11.86
N LEU A 142 -16.61 -2.37 -12.27
CA LEU A 142 -17.55 -1.86 -13.28
C LEU A 142 -17.22 -2.44 -14.67
N SER A 143 -15.93 -2.57 -14.97
CA SER A 143 -15.42 -3.10 -16.24
C SER A 143 -13.98 -3.62 -16.06
N GLU A 144 -13.33 -4.01 -17.15
CA GLU A 144 -11.91 -4.37 -17.14
C GLU A 144 -10.99 -3.18 -16.78
N VAL A 145 -11.46 -1.95 -17.00
CA VAL A 145 -10.67 -0.74 -16.84
C VAL A 145 -11.11 0.14 -15.65
N MET A 146 -12.28 -0.13 -15.04
CA MET A 146 -12.84 0.69 -13.96
C MET A 146 -13.26 -0.15 -12.78
N ARG A 147 -12.93 0.32 -11.57
CA ARG A 147 -13.41 -0.29 -10.32
C ARG A 147 -13.64 0.78 -9.25
N ILE A 148 -14.55 0.46 -8.33
CA ILE A 148 -14.81 1.21 -7.10
C ILE A 148 -14.33 0.35 -5.93
N ASN A 149 -13.57 0.95 -5.03
CA ASN A 149 -13.12 0.35 -3.78
C ASN A 149 -13.84 1.05 -2.62
N LEU A 150 -14.30 0.27 -1.66
CA LEU A 150 -14.98 0.72 -0.46
C LEU A 150 -14.32 0.07 0.76
N ASN A 151 -14.00 0.87 1.76
CA ASN A 151 -13.42 0.39 3.00
C ASN A 151 -14.29 0.80 4.18
N ALA A 152 -14.49 -0.13 5.09
CA ALA A 152 -15.07 0.11 6.40
C ALA A 152 -14.25 -0.65 7.44
N GLY A 153 -13.81 0.03 8.50
CA GLY A 153 -12.92 -0.57 9.46
C GLY A 153 -13.02 0.04 10.85
N TRP A 154 -12.25 -0.50 11.74
CA TRP A 154 -12.13 -0.08 13.13
C TRP A 154 -10.65 0.06 13.49
N LEU A 155 -10.33 1.17 14.13
CA LEU A 155 -9.01 1.48 14.67
C LEU A 155 -9.14 1.72 16.17
N TRP A 156 -8.34 1.03 16.97
CA TRP A 156 -8.09 1.38 18.36
C TRP A 156 -6.68 1.98 18.47
N ASP A 157 -6.64 3.28 18.68
CA ASP A 157 -5.40 4.00 18.99
C ASP A 157 -5.15 3.89 20.50
N ARG A 158 -4.16 3.09 20.86
CA ARG A 158 -3.79 2.83 22.25
C ARG A 158 -3.00 3.97 22.88
N THR A 159 -2.40 4.85 22.09
CA THR A 159 -1.61 5.97 22.60
C THR A 159 -2.49 7.00 23.32
N VAL A 160 -3.74 7.14 22.86
CA VAL A 160 -4.76 8.03 23.42
C VAL A 160 -5.97 7.28 23.97
N ASP A 161 -5.95 5.95 23.91
CA ASP A 161 -7.06 5.05 24.29
C ASP A 161 -8.40 5.44 23.65
N ARG A 162 -8.40 5.55 22.31
CA ARG A 162 -9.56 5.96 21.51
C ARG A 162 -9.88 4.96 20.42
N HIS A 163 -11.17 4.81 20.17
CA HIS A 163 -11.71 3.95 19.10
C HIS A 163 -12.28 4.82 17.98
N TYR A 164 -11.95 4.46 16.72
CA TYR A 164 -12.40 5.15 15.53
C TYR A 164 -13.03 4.17 14.56
N LEU A 165 -14.08 4.59 13.88
CA LEU A 165 -14.57 3.96 12.67
C LEU A 165 -13.76 4.55 11.50
N THR A 166 -13.09 3.70 10.71
CA THR A 166 -12.41 4.12 9.48
C THR A 166 -13.31 3.88 8.28
N TYR A 167 -13.20 4.73 7.27
CA TYR A 167 -13.95 4.62 6.04
C TYR A 167 -13.14 5.12 4.85
N GLY A 168 -13.44 4.59 3.66
CA GLY A 168 -12.83 5.03 2.43
C GLY A 168 -13.66 4.66 1.22
N VAL A 169 -13.58 5.51 0.20
CA VAL A 169 -14.09 5.24 -1.15
C VAL A 169 -13.02 5.64 -2.15
N GLY A 170 -12.72 4.75 -3.08
CA GLY A 170 -11.76 4.96 -4.14
C GLY A 170 -12.33 4.58 -5.50
N PHE A 171 -11.89 5.30 -6.51
CA PHE A 171 -12.20 4.99 -7.91
C PHE A 171 -10.88 4.86 -8.67
N ASP A 172 -10.70 3.70 -9.32
CA ASP A 172 -9.56 3.43 -10.18
C ASP A 172 -10.01 3.35 -11.62
N TRP A 173 -9.25 4.02 -12.49
CA TRP A 173 -9.45 4.01 -13.94
C TRP A 173 -8.15 3.73 -14.67
N LYS A 174 -8.07 2.58 -15.33
CA LYS A 174 -6.98 2.23 -16.22
C LYS A 174 -7.13 3.03 -17.51
N LEU A 175 -6.36 4.10 -17.66
CA LEU A 175 -6.40 4.99 -18.82
C LEU A 175 -5.77 4.31 -20.05
N THR A 176 -4.65 3.62 -19.83
CA THR A 176 -3.92 2.82 -20.83
C THR A 176 -3.33 1.59 -20.15
N ASP A 177 -2.62 0.74 -20.88
CA ASP A 177 -1.89 -0.38 -20.26
C ASP A 177 -0.77 0.07 -19.34
N LEU A 178 -0.25 1.29 -19.54
CA LEU A 178 0.86 1.86 -18.76
C LEU A 178 0.37 2.78 -17.63
N PHE A 179 -0.80 3.40 -17.75
CA PHE A 179 -1.25 4.44 -16.83
C PHE A 179 -2.61 4.11 -16.21
N GLN A 180 -2.69 4.24 -14.89
CA GLN A 180 -3.91 4.19 -14.11
C GLN A 180 -4.07 5.49 -13.34
N TYR A 181 -5.27 6.06 -13.36
CA TYR A 181 -5.68 7.17 -12.51
C TYR A 181 -6.45 6.64 -11.32
N THR A 182 -6.23 7.24 -10.15
CA THR A 182 -6.93 6.90 -8.91
C THR A 182 -7.35 8.18 -8.20
N ILE A 183 -8.57 8.20 -7.67
CA ILE A 183 -9.06 9.23 -6.76
C ILE A 183 -9.70 8.55 -5.55
N GLU A 184 -9.42 9.08 -4.35
CA GLU A 184 -9.87 8.50 -3.09
C GLU A 184 -10.33 9.57 -2.11
N MET A 185 -11.40 9.28 -1.39
CA MET A 185 -11.80 9.99 -0.19
C MET A 185 -11.81 9.01 0.97
N TYR A 186 -11.17 9.36 2.06
CA TYR A 186 -11.05 8.50 3.24
C TYR A 186 -10.94 9.32 4.52
N GLY A 187 -11.14 8.67 5.65
CA GLY A 187 -11.04 9.31 6.95
C GLY A 187 -11.41 8.36 8.08
N GLN A 188 -11.58 8.95 9.24
CA GLN A 188 -12.07 8.24 10.41
C GLN A 188 -13.10 9.09 11.17
N ALA A 189 -14.01 8.41 11.88
CA ALA A 189 -15.05 9.02 12.69
C ALA A 189 -14.91 8.46 14.13
N GLY A 190 -15.07 9.35 15.12
CA GLY A 190 -14.97 8.98 16.52
C GLY A 190 -14.71 10.19 17.42
N PRO A 191 -14.61 9.99 18.73
CA PRO A 191 -14.32 11.06 19.66
C PRO A 191 -12.89 11.57 19.43
N SER A 192 -12.74 12.84 19.11
CA SER A 192 -11.43 13.48 19.00
C SER A 192 -11.51 14.92 19.46
N GLU A 193 -10.63 15.31 20.35
CA GLU A 193 -10.38 16.70 20.71
C GLU A 193 -9.54 17.40 19.64
N ILE A 194 -8.80 16.60 18.85
CA ILE A 194 -7.94 17.06 17.76
C ILE A 194 -8.70 16.83 16.45
N ARG A 195 -9.17 17.90 15.82
CA ARG A 195 -9.94 17.81 14.57
C ARG A 195 -9.19 17.13 13.44
N SER A 196 -7.88 17.28 13.35
CA SER A 196 -7.04 16.67 12.31
C SER A 196 -7.12 15.14 12.29
N VAL A 197 -7.38 14.49 13.41
CA VAL A 197 -7.47 13.02 13.53
C VAL A 197 -8.72 12.47 12.82
N VAL A 198 -9.85 13.20 12.85
CA VAL A 198 -11.14 12.75 12.27
C VAL A 198 -11.51 13.44 10.97
N GLN A 199 -10.56 14.15 10.36
CA GLN A 199 -10.82 14.88 9.12
C GLN A 199 -10.94 13.95 7.92
N PRO A 200 -11.95 14.18 7.04
CA PRO A 200 -11.96 13.56 5.72
C PRO A 200 -10.81 14.10 4.87
N LYS A 201 -10.16 13.20 4.15
CA LYS A 201 -9.03 13.45 3.26
C LYS A 201 -9.42 13.08 1.85
N LEU A 202 -8.94 13.86 0.89
CA LEU A 202 -9.04 13.58 -0.53
C LEU A 202 -7.63 13.40 -1.09
N GLN A 203 -7.44 12.38 -1.89
CA GLN A 203 -6.20 12.25 -2.66
C GLN A 203 -6.48 11.75 -4.07
N THR A 204 -5.59 12.11 -4.98
CA THR A 204 -5.63 11.67 -6.37
C THR A 204 -4.22 11.38 -6.84
N GLY A 205 -4.07 10.44 -7.76
CA GLY A 205 -2.76 10.08 -8.24
C GLY A 205 -2.77 9.33 -9.56
N ILE A 206 -1.58 9.22 -10.10
CA ILE A 206 -1.32 8.45 -11.32
C ILE A 206 -0.31 7.35 -10.97
N ARG A 207 -0.64 6.15 -11.38
CA ARG A 207 0.27 5.01 -11.39
C ARG A 207 0.81 4.79 -12.79
N TYR A 208 2.13 4.78 -12.93
CA TYR A 208 2.83 4.36 -14.13
C TYR A 208 3.35 2.94 -13.94
N ARG A 209 2.97 2.03 -14.84
CA ARG A 209 3.35 0.61 -14.83
C ARG A 209 4.00 0.23 -16.15
N PRO A 210 5.32 0.37 -16.29
CA PRO A 210 6.04 0.03 -17.53
C PRO A 210 6.04 -1.48 -17.83
N ASN A 211 5.87 -2.31 -16.78
CA ASN A 211 5.81 -3.77 -16.89
C ASN A 211 5.05 -4.35 -15.68
N GLU A 212 4.89 -5.68 -15.63
CA GLU A 212 4.17 -6.37 -14.56
C GLU A 212 4.92 -6.38 -13.21
N ILE A 213 6.26 -6.21 -13.26
CA ILE A 213 7.14 -6.29 -12.09
C ILE A 213 7.17 -4.97 -11.33
N PHE A 214 7.13 -3.83 -12.05
CA PHE A 214 7.42 -2.53 -11.48
C PHE A 214 6.31 -1.52 -11.71
N SER A 215 6.01 -0.70 -10.71
CA SER A 215 5.16 0.48 -10.85
C SER A 215 5.65 1.64 -9.99
N ILE A 216 5.35 2.86 -10.44
CA ILE A 216 5.58 4.13 -9.72
C ILE A 216 4.24 4.81 -9.54
N ASP A 217 4.01 5.36 -8.36
CA ASP A 217 2.84 6.17 -8.01
C ASP A 217 3.28 7.60 -7.70
N VAL A 218 2.53 8.58 -8.20
CA VAL A 218 2.62 9.97 -7.77
C VAL A 218 1.23 10.41 -7.34
N ILE A 219 1.11 10.81 -6.08
CA ILE A 219 -0.16 11.10 -5.42
C ILE A 219 -0.10 12.50 -4.81
N TYR A 220 -1.13 13.28 -5.02
CA TYR A 220 -1.40 14.53 -4.31
C TYR A 220 -2.60 14.35 -3.40
N GLY A 221 -2.52 14.83 -2.19
CA GLY A 221 -3.59 14.75 -1.22
C GLY A 221 -3.83 16.05 -0.46
N HIS A 222 -5.03 16.20 0.05
CA HIS A 222 -5.50 17.39 0.76
C HIS A 222 -6.49 17.03 1.86
N ASN A 223 -6.45 17.71 3.00
CA ASN A 223 -7.49 17.64 4.01
C ASN A 223 -8.71 18.45 3.56
N ILE A 224 -9.91 17.84 3.54
CA ILE A 224 -11.12 18.50 3.09
C ILE A 224 -11.59 19.56 4.10
N THR A 225 -11.34 19.32 5.40
CA THR A 225 -11.73 20.22 6.49
C THR A 225 -10.60 20.39 7.50
N GLY A 226 -10.59 21.47 8.27
CA GLY A 226 -9.66 21.69 9.39
C GLY A 226 -8.32 22.27 8.94
N GLU A 227 -7.21 21.67 9.34
CA GLU A 227 -5.89 22.08 8.89
C GLU A 227 -5.76 21.81 7.40
N ASN A 228 -5.47 22.85 6.62
CA ASN A 228 -5.30 22.74 5.18
C ASN A 228 -3.88 22.24 4.85
N ALA A 229 -3.55 21.03 5.29
CA ALA A 229 -2.31 20.41 4.90
C ALA A 229 -2.49 19.70 3.55
N ASP A 230 -1.61 20.04 2.62
CA ASP A 230 -1.42 19.32 1.36
C ASP A 230 -0.24 18.37 1.51
N TRP A 231 -0.28 17.24 0.82
CA TRP A 231 0.88 16.34 0.75
C TRP A 231 1.09 15.80 -0.65
N ILE A 232 2.34 15.44 -0.90
CA ILE A 232 2.73 14.68 -2.10
C ILE A 232 3.34 13.37 -1.62
N THR A 233 2.91 12.27 -2.27
CA THR A 233 3.48 10.95 -2.06
C THR A 233 4.05 10.42 -3.37
N VAL A 234 5.27 9.89 -3.30
CA VAL A 234 5.88 9.12 -4.40
C VAL A 234 6.08 7.70 -3.90
N GLY A 235 5.49 6.76 -4.60
CA GLY A 235 5.53 5.34 -4.27
C GLY A 235 6.12 4.48 -5.36
N THR A 236 6.63 3.33 -4.97
CA THR A 236 7.08 2.28 -5.89
C THR A 236 6.58 0.93 -5.43
N THR A 237 6.26 0.05 -6.38
CA THR A 237 5.98 -1.36 -6.10
C THR A 237 6.85 -2.23 -7.00
N VAL A 238 7.58 -3.16 -6.37
CA VAL A 238 8.31 -4.22 -7.06
C VAL A 238 7.64 -5.55 -6.75
N ARG A 239 7.28 -6.31 -7.77
CA ARG A 239 6.63 -7.62 -7.67
C ARG A 239 7.57 -8.70 -8.17
N PHE A 240 7.59 -9.82 -7.47
CA PHE A 240 8.36 -10.98 -7.85
C PHE A 240 7.64 -12.26 -7.44
N GLN A 241 7.84 -13.30 -8.23
CA GLN A 241 7.42 -14.65 -7.87
C GLN A 241 8.68 -15.45 -7.58
N PRO A 242 8.71 -16.24 -6.50
CA PRO A 242 9.77 -17.22 -6.32
C PRO A 242 9.79 -18.17 -7.53
N THR A 243 10.96 -18.41 -8.08
CA THR A 243 11.14 -19.22 -9.30
C THR A 243 10.82 -20.73 -9.09
N ASP A 244 10.60 -21.15 -7.84
CA ASP A 244 10.42 -22.55 -7.46
C ASP A 244 9.01 -22.78 -6.92
N GLY A 245 8.06 -23.02 -7.79
CA GLY A 245 6.73 -23.38 -7.31
C GLY A 245 5.60 -23.40 -8.31
N LYS A 246 5.82 -23.88 -9.53
CA LYS A 246 4.70 -24.47 -10.26
C LYS A 246 4.38 -25.81 -9.60
N PRO A 247 3.22 -25.99 -8.95
CA PRO A 247 2.71 -27.33 -8.81
C PRO A 247 2.45 -27.84 -10.24
N GLU A 248 3.24 -28.79 -10.72
CA GLU A 248 2.84 -29.61 -11.83
C GLU A 248 1.42 -30.12 -11.51
N ARG A 249 0.45 -29.60 -12.20
CA ARG A 249 -0.84 -30.28 -12.29
C ARG A 249 -0.54 -31.59 -13.02
N SER A 250 -0.27 -32.64 -12.25
CA SER A 250 -0.34 -33.98 -12.73
C SER A 250 -1.73 -34.17 -13.32
N GLY A 251 -1.79 -34.15 -14.64
CA GLY A 251 -2.94 -34.67 -15.38
C GLY A 251 -3.06 -36.13 -15.04
N HIS A 252 -4.16 -36.50 -14.41
CA HIS A 252 -4.68 -37.86 -14.46
C HIS A 252 -6.16 -37.77 -14.76
N LEU A 253 -6.45 -38.20 -16.02
CA LEU A 253 -7.62 -38.93 -16.57
C LEU A 253 -9.00 -38.48 -16.10
#